data_01f8a72dbe11f6264642e8069073119b
#
_entry.id   01f8a72dbe11f6264642e8069073119b
#
_cell.length_a   1.000
_cell.length_b   1.000
_cell.length_c   1.000
_cell.angle_alpha   90.00
_cell.angle_beta   90.00
_cell.angle_gamma   90.00
#
_symmetry.space_group_name_H-M   'P 1'
#
loop_
_entity.id
_entity.type
_entity.pdbx_description
1 polymer ?
#
loop_
_entity_poly.entity_id
_entity_poly.type
_entity_poly.pdbx_seq_one_letter_code
_entity_poly.pdbx_strand_id
1 'polypeptide(L)'
;MSEIKALAPLLAVLADLIAWLKAEEVAGVVIGGLAASLLGRPRMTRDVDVLVVVDEGRWAGFLATGAKYGFVPRQRDTLAFAQQSRVLLVRHEPSGLDADVVFGSLPFERETVARAVWVEVGGVRVPLPRPEDLIILKAVAHRPQDLVDIEAILAAQPWLNLRRVRRWVQEFSEALSMPEILRDLETLLSQGRKRRG
;
A
#
# COMPACT_ATOMS: atom_id res chain seq x y z
N MET A 1 3.03 0.63 28.39
CA MET A 1 1.76 -0.16 28.34
C MET A 1 0.67 0.49 27.52
N SER A 2 0.60 1.82 27.41
CA SER A 2 -0.43 2.55 26.62
C SER A 2 -0.27 2.40 25.10
N GLU A 3 0.95 2.50 24.56
CA GLU A 3 1.21 2.44 23.11
C GLU A 3 0.95 1.04 22.51
N ILE A 4 1.28 -0.04 23.24
CA ILE A 4 1.01 -1.41 22.76
C ILE A 4 -0.49 -1.68 22.67
N LYS A 5 -1.31 -1.14 23.59
CA LYS A 5 -2.78 -1.24 23.50
C LYS A 5 -3.35 -0.49 22.30
N ALA A 6 -2.76 0.64 21.91
CA ALA A 6 -3.18 1.41 20.74
C ALA A 6 -2.83 0.73 19.41
N LEU A 7 -1.78 -0.10 19.38
CA LEU A 7 -1.35 -0.86 18.21
C LEU A 7 -2.05 -2.22 18.06
N ALA A 8 -2.65 -2.74 19.12
CA ALA A 8 -3.27 -4.07 19.11
C ALA A 8 -4.30 -4.29 17.98
N PRO A 9 -5.23 -3.35 17.70
CA PRO A 9 -6.17 -3.51 16.59
C PRO A 9 -5.46 -3.58 15.22
N LEU A 10 -4.40 -2.79 15.02
CA LEU A 10 -3.61 -2.79 13.80
C LEU A 10 -2.84 -4.10 13.61
N LEU A 11 -2.26 -4.62 14.68
CA LEU A 11 -1.55 -5.91 14.64
C LEU A 11 -2.50 -7.07 14.39
N ALA A 12 -3.72 -7.03 14.93
CA ALA A 12 -4.74 -8.04 14.68
C ALA A 12 -5.15 -8.07 13.20
N VAL A 13 -5.52 -6.91 12.61
CA VAL A 13 -5.89 -6.86 11.19
C VAL A 13 -4.75 -7.29 10.29
N LEU A 14 -3.50 -6.94 10.62
CA LEU A 14 -2.33 -7.38 9.84
C LEU A 14 -2.12 -8.88 9.91
N ALA A 15 -2.22 -9.47 11.10
CA ALA A 15 -2.04 -10.92 11.28
C ALA A 15 -3.10 -11.71 10.49
N ASP A 16 -4.36 -11.30 10.58
CA ASP A 16 -5.46 -11.95 9.89
C ASP A 16 -5.41 -11.71 8.36
N LEU A 17 -4.99 -10.52 7.92
CA LEU A 17 -4.74 -10.23 6.50
C LEU A 17 -3.65 -11.15 5.93
N ILE A 18 -2.53 -11.30 6.62
CA ILE A 18 -1.43 -12.18 6.17
C ILE A 18 -1.89 -13.64 6.16
N ALA A 19 -2.66 -14.08 7.15
CA ALA A 19 -3.23 -15.42 7.19
C ALA A 19 -4.19 -15.66 6.02
N TRP A 20 -5.05 -14.69 5.69
CA TRP A 20 -5.94 -14.75 4.53
C TRP A 20 -5.16 -14.87 3.21
N LEU A 21 -4.17 -13.96 2.97
CA LEU A 21 -3.33 -14.01 1.77
C LEU A 21 -2.63 -15.36 1.62
N LYS A 22 -2.11 -15.89 2.73
CA LYS A 22 -1.44 -17.19 2.75
C LYS A 22 -2.39 -18.35 2.44
N ALA A 23 -3.61 -18.33 2.99
CA ALA A 23 -4.62 -19.37 2.74
C ALA A 23 -5.06 -19.44 1.27
N GLU A 24 -5.04 -18.30 0.59
CA GLU A 24 -5.36 -18.19 -0.85
C GLU A 24 -4.15 -18.35 -1.76
N GLU A 25 -2.95 -18.54 -1.19
CA GLU A 25 -1.68 -18.54 -1.93
C GLU A 25 -1.49 -17.28 -2.80
N VAL A 26 -1.92 -16.14 -2.27
CA VAL A 26 -1.88 -14.84 -2.94
C VAL A 26 -0.71 -14.03 -2.45
N ALA A 27 0.12 -13.58 -3.40
CA ALA A 27 1.16 -12.62 -3.11
C ALA A 27 0.57 -11.20 -3.00
N GLY A 28 1.01 -10.44 -2.00
CA GLY A 28 0.60 -9.06 -1.80
C GLY A 28 1.61 -8.26 -1.00
N VAL A 29 1.43 -6.94 -0.98
CA VAL A 29 2.22 -5.99 -0.17
C VAL A 29 1.29 -4.99 0.49
N VAL A 30 1.53 -4.71 1.75
CA VAL A 30 0.86 -3.62 2.46
C VAL A 30 1.38 -2.29 1.91
N ILE A 31 0.46 -1.43 1.48
CA ILE A 31 0.76 -0.13 0.86
C ILE A 31 0.16 1.01 1.70
N GLY A 32 -0.12 2.14 1.09
CA GLY A 32 -0.87 3.25 1.68
C GLY A 32 -0.19 3.93 2.87
N GLY A 33 -1.00 4.34 3.82
CA GLY A 33 -0.56 5.09 5.01
C GLY A 33 0.32 4.30 5.95
N LEU A 34 0.01 3.03 6.15
CA LEU A 34 0.78 2.17 7.04
C LEU A 34 2.19 1.91 6.50
N ALA A 35 2.32 1.56 5.21
CA ALA A 35 3.63 1.38 4.60
C ALA A 35 4.46 2.68 4.64
N ALA A 36 3.84 3.83 4.40
CA ALA A 36 4.51 5.13 4.52
C ALA A 36 5.00 5.41 5.94
N SER A 37 4.22 5.03 6.95
CA SER A 37 4.57 5.15 8.36
C SER A 37 5.78 4.29 8.73
N LEU A 38 5.85 3.08 8.18
CA LEU A 38 6.94 2.13 8.44
C LEU A 38 8.22 2.45 7.66
N LEU A 39 8.11 3.01 6.46
CA LEU A 39 9.26 3.33 5.60
C LEU A 39 9.74 4.79 5.72
N GLY A 40 8.94 5.68 6.27
CA GLY A 40 9.20 7.10 6.41
C GLY A 40 9.12 7.59 7.84
N ARG A 41 8.10 8.37 8.15
CA ARG A 41 7.85 8.92 9.49
C ARG A 41 6.61 8.27 10.11
N PRO A 42 6.69 7.76 11.34
CA PRO A 42 5.54 7.23 12.05
C PRO A 42 4.39 8.24 12.11
N ARG A 43 3.21 7.80 11.71
CA ARG A 43 1.94 8.52 11.85
C ARG A 43 0.79 7.56 12.07
N MET A 44 -0.29 8.01 12.68
CA MET A 44 -1.48 7.16 12.85
C MET A 44 -2.17 6.93 11.50
N THR A 45 -2.55 5.68 11.26
CA THR A 45 -3.43 5.27 10.17
C THR A 45 -4.68 4.62 10.73
N ARG A 46 -5.80 4.73 10.02
CA ARG A 46 -7.10 4.17 10.43
C ARG A 46 -7.55 3.03 9.53
N ASP A 47 -6.76 2.72 8.53
CA ASP A 47 -7.03 1.76 7.47
C ASP A 47 -5.76 0.98 7.12
N VAL A 48 -5.94 -0.16 6.51
CA VAL A 48 -4.87 -0.99 5.96
C VAL A 48 -5.11 -1.16 4.47
N ASP A 49 -4.21 -0.63 3.65
CA ASP A 49 -4.23 -0.84 2.22
C ASP A 49 -3.30 -1.99 1.85
N VAL A 50 -3.75 -2.89 0.98
CA VAL A 50 -2.93 -4.00 0.46
C VAL A 50 -3.09 -4.10 -1.05
N LEU A 51 -1.96 -4.18 -1.76
CA LEU A 51 -1.91 -4.48 -3.18
C LEU A 51 -1.68 -5.99 -3.35
N VAL A 52 -2.57 -6.65 -4.08
CA VAL A 52 -2.52 -8.09 -4.36
C VAL A 52 -2.59 -8.38 -5.85
N VAL A 53 -2.05 -9.52 -6.28
CA VAL A 53 -2.15 -10.00 -7.67
C VAL A 53 -3.03 -11.25 -7.67
N VAL A 54 -4.28 -11.08 -8.07
CA VAL A 54 -5.32 -12.12 -8.13
C VAL A 54 -6.11 -11.98 -9.41
N ASP A 55 -6.31 -13.06 -10.12
CA ASP A 55 -7.14 -13.08 -11.32
C ASP A 55 -8.61 -12.80 -10.96
N GLU A 56 -9.30 -12.01 -11.81
CA GLU A 56 -10.66 -11.55 -11.54
C GLU A 56 -11.63 -12.70 -11.26
N GLY A 57 -11.51 -13.81 -11.99
CA GLY A 57 -12.34 -15.00 -11.77
C GLY A 57 -12.22 -15.62 -10.36
N ARG A 58 -11.18 -15.27 -9.60
CA ARG A 58 -10.96 -15.74 -8.23
C ARG A 58 -11.49 -14.77 -7.17
N TRP A 59 -11.88 -13.54 -7.51
CA TRP A 59 -12.22 -12.51 -6.52
C TRP A 59 -13.36 -12.90 -5.59
N ALA A 60 -14.39 -13.57 -6.10
CA ALA A 60 -15.50 -14.04 -5.27
C ALA A 60 -15.05 -15.08 -4.22
N GLY A 61 -14.24 -16.05 -4.62
CA GLY A 61 -13.64 -17.04 -3.72
C GLY A 61 -12.68 -16.39 -2.72
N PHE A 62 -11.85 -15.49 -3.19
CA PHE A 62 -10.93 -14.71 -2.35
C PHE A 62 -11.68 -13.95 -1.26
N LEU A 63 -12.76 -13.22 -1.59
CA LEU A 63 -13.60 -12.54 -0.62
C LEU A 63 -14.27 -13.51 0.36
N ALA A 64 -14.80 -14.65 -0.12
CA ALA A 64 -15.43 -15.65 0.73
C ALA A 64 -14.44 -16.26 1.75
N THR A 65 -13.19 -16.44 1.36
CA THR A 65 -12.13 -16.86 2.28
C THR A 65 -11.80 -15.76 3.27
N GLY A 66 -11.75 -14.49 2.85
CA GLY A 66 -11.50 -13.34 3.74
C GLY A 66 -12.48 -13.26 4.90
N ALA A 67 -13.74 -13.64 4.68
CA ALA A 67 -14.76 -13.70 5.73
C ALA A 67 -14.37 -14.64 6.89
N LYS A 68 -13.63 -15.73 6.62
CA LYS A 68 -13.13 -16.66 7.65
C LYS A 68 -12.05 -16.05 8.54
N TYR A 69 -11.43 -14.96 8.07
CA TYR A 69 -10.44 -14.17 8.77
C TYR A 69 -10.99 -12.84 9.28
N GLY A 70 -12.33 -12.72 9.35
CA GLY A 70 -13.00 -11.54 9.89
C GLY A 70 -13.15 -10.37 8.91
N PHE A 71 -12.82 -10.53 7.63
CA PHE A 71 -12.98 -9.47 6.63
C PHE A 71 -14.33 -9.56 5.95
N VAL A 72 -15.20 -8.59 6.22
CA VAL A 72 -16.54 -8.51 5.67
C VAL A 72 -16.69 -7.32 4.71
N PRO A 73 -17.51 -7.42 3.65
CA PRO A 73 -17.79 -6.31 2.76
C PRO A 73 -18.31 -5.07 3.49
N ARG A 74 -17.82 -3.88 3.12
CA ARG A 74 -18.37 -2.60 3.61
C ARG A 74 -19.62 -2.13 2.86
N GLN A 75 -19.91 -2.75 1.72
CA GLN A 75 -21.05 -2.38 0.88
C GLN A 75 -21.69 -3.60 0.21
N ARG A 76 -22.95 -3.48 -0.19
CA ARG A 76 -23.72 -4.63 -0.73
C ARG A 76 -23.15 -5.18 -2.04
N ASP A 77 -22.78 -4.30 -2.98
CA ASP A 77 -22.32 -4.67 -4.32
C ASP A 77 -20.79 -4.65 -4.43
N THR A 78 -20.12 -5.17 -3.40
CA THR A 78 -18.66 -5.12 -3.26
C THR A 78 -17.91 -5.70 -4.46
N LEU A 79 -18.35 -6.82 -5.03
CA LEU A 79 -17.68 -7.41 -6.19
C LEU A 79 -17.91 -6.59 -7.46
N ALA A 80 -19.12 -6.09 -7.70
CA ALA A 80 -19.40 -5.22 -8.83
C ALA A 80 -18.59 -3.90 -8.74
N PHE A 81 -18.46 -3.33 -7.55
CA PHE A 81 -17.59 -2.20 -7.31
C PHE A 81 -16.12 -2.55 -7.59
N ALA A 82 -15.65 -3.70 -7.12
CA ALA A 82 -14.28 -4.14 -7.34
C ALA A 82 -13.98 -4.36 -8.83
N GLN A 83 -14.93 -4.86 -9.62
CA GLN A 83 -14.78 -5.02 -11.07
C GLN A 83 -14.56 -3.68 -11.79
N GLN A 84 -15.19 -2.60 -11.31
CA GLN A 84 -15.07 -1.27 -11.88
C GLN A 84 -13.83 -0.51 -11.38
N SER A 85 -13.56 -0.58 -10.07
CA SER A 85 -12.54 0.22 -9.40
C SER A 85 -11.22 -0.53 -9.16
N ARG A 86 -11.24 -1.86 -9.26
CA ARG A 86 -10.17 -2.77 -8.84
C ARG A 86 -9.84 -2.69 -7.35
N VAL A 87 -10.77 -2.22 -6.54
CA VAL A 87 -10.62 -2.12 -5.08
C VAL A 87 -11.74 -2.90 -4.39
N LEU A 88 -11.37 -3.84 -3.54
CA LEU A 88 -12.29 -4.57 -2.67
C LEU A 88 -12.31 -3.88 -1.30
N LEU A 89 -13.43 -3.27 -0.96
CA LEU A 89 -13.63 -2.55 0.30
C LEU A 89 -14.16 -3.51 1.36
N VAL A 90 -13.35 -3.77 2.38
CA VAL A 90 -13.73 -4.67 3.50
C VAL A 90 -13.46 -4.01 4.84
N ARG A 91 -14.10 -4.55 5.87
CA ARG A 91 -13.85 -4.21 7.27
C ARG A 91 -13.41 -5.46 8.01
N HIS A 92 -12.38 -5.34 8.81
CA HIS A 92 -11.98 -6.38 9.74
C HIS A 92 -12.80 -6.23 11.03
N GLU A 93 -13.85 -7.06 11.17
CA GLU A 93 -14.79 -6.96 12.30
C GLU A 93 -14.14 -7.05 13.68
N PRO A 94 -13.16 -7.97 13.93
CA PRO A 94 -12.56 -8.08 15.27
C PRO A 94 -11.83 -6.82 15.72
N SER A 95 -11.21 -6.06 14.80
CA SER A 95 -10.50 -4.81 15.14
C SER A 95 -11.32 -3.55 14.89
N GLY A 96 -12.40 -3.64 14.10
CA GLY A 96 -13.18 -2.49 13.63
C GLY A 96 -12.47 -1.62 12.59
N LEU A 97 -11.29 -2.04 12.10
CA LEU A 97 -10.53 -1.30 11.09
C LEU A 97 -10.99 -1.64 9.68
N ASP A 98 -10.94 -0.64 8.82
CA ASP A 98 -11.19 -0.83 7.39
C ASP A 98 -9.92 -1.35 6.69
N ALA A 99 -10.12 -2.17 5.65
CA ALA A 99 -9.05 -2.61 4.78
C ALA A 99 -9.47 -2.47 3.32
N ASP A 100 -8.59 -1.92 2.50
CA ASP A 100 -8.78 -1.73 1.07
C ASP A 100 -7.82 -2.65 0.32
N VAL A 101 -8.40 -3.66 -0.38
CA VAL A 101 -7.61 -4.60 -1.18
C VAL A 101 -7.61 -4.15 -2.62
N VAL A 102 -6.46 -3.70 -3.10
CA VAL A 102 -6.24 -3.26 -4.49
C VAL A 102 -5.81 -4.46 -5.33
N PHE A 103 -6.56 -4.77 -6.37
CA PHE A 103 -6.24 -5.83 -7.33
C PHE A 103 -5.31 -5.29 -8.43
N GLY A 104 -4.02 -5.57 -8.28
CA GLY A 104 -3.00 -5.16 -9.23
C GLY A 104 -3.17 -5.82 -10.59
N SER A 105 -3.08 -5.01 -11.66
CA SER A 105 -3.19 -5.46 -13.05
C SER A 105 -2.01 -5.03 -13.91
N LEU A 106 -1.36 -3.92 -13.52
CA LEU A 106 -0.29 -3.32 -14.28
C LEU A 106 1.04 -4.09 -14.08
N PRO A 107 1.93 -4.10 -15.07
CA PRO A 107 3.27 -4.70 -14.93
C PRO A 107 4.03 -4.16 -13.72
N PHE A 108 3.95 -2.85 -13.46
CA PHE A 108 4.56 -2.20 -12.30
C PHE A 108 4.04 -2.78 -10.97
N GLU A 109 2.73 -2.97 -10.84
CA GLU A 109 2.09 -3.50 -9.62
C GLU A 109 2.50 -4.96 -9.37
N ARG A 110 2.56 -5.78 -10.43
CA ARG A 110 3.08 -7.15 -10.35
C ARG A 110 4.54 -7.19 -9.92
N GLU A 111 5.37 -6.30 -10.49
CA GLU A 111 6.77 -6.17 -10.10
C GLU A 111 6.92 -5.72 -8.65
N THR A 112 6.10 -4.76 -8.19
CA THR A 112 6.07 -4.28 -6.81
C THR A 112 5.81 -5.42 -5.83
N VAL A 113 4.79 -6.25 -6.10
CA VAL A 113 4.46 -7.42 -5.28
C VAL A 113 5.59 -8.46 -5.31
N ALA A 114 6.14 -8.76 -6.49
CA ALA A 114 7.23 -9.74 -6.64
C ALA A 114 8.52 -9.32 -5.91
N ARG A 115 8.73 -8.02 -5.67
CA ARG A 115 9.91 -7.45 -5.01
C ARG A 115 9.69 -7.14 -3.53
N ALA A 116 8.61 -7.63 -2.94
CA ALA A 116 8.26 -7.39 -1.54
C ALA A 116 9.42 -7.67 -0.57
N VAL A 117 9.52 -6.82 0.45
CA VAL A 117 10.46 -6.99 1.56
C VAL A 117 9.66 -7.25 2.82
N TRP A 118 10.02 -8.31 3.55
CA TRP A 118 9.33 -8.67 4.78
C TRP A 118 9.93 -7.91 5.97
N VAL A 119 9.07 -7.23 6.71
CA VAL A 119 9.44 -6.46 7.91
C VAL A 119 8.64 -7.00 9.11
N GLU A 120 9.26 -7.06 10.27
CA GLU A 120 8.58 -7.45 11.49
C GLU A 120 7.99 -6.21 12.19
N VAL A 121 6.70 -6.27 12.49
CA VAL A 121 5.94 -5.21 13.14
C VAL A 121 5.17 -5.82 14.32
N GLY A 122 5.63 -5.59 15.54
CA GLY A 122 4.96 -6.11 16.73
C GLY A 122 4.78 -7.64 16.75
N GLY A 123 5.73 -8.40 16.23
CA GLY A 123 5.67 -9.86 16.12
C GLY A 123 4.95 -10.39 14.88
N VAL A 124 4.40 -9.51 14.03
CA VAL A 124 3.78 -9.89 12.76
C VAL A 124 4.74 -9.60 11.60
N ARG A 125 5.00 -10.59 10.74
CA ARG A 125 5.78 -10.40 9.51
C ARG A 125 4.90 -9.84 8.41
N VAL A 126 5.19 -8.61 7.98
CA VAL A 126 4.40 -7.83 7.02
C VAL A 126 5.18 -7.64 5.72
N PRO A 127 4.63 -7.98 4.55
CA PRO A 127 5.25 -7.70 3.26
C PRO A 127 5.04 -6.22 2.90
N LEU A 128 6.13 -5.50 2.68
CA LEU A 128 6.12 -4.11 2.25
C LEU A 128 6.70 -3.98 0.83
N PRO A 129 6.27 -2.98 0.05
CA PRO A 129 6.94 -2.61 -1.17
C PRO A 129 8.33 -2.06 -0.85
N ARG A 130 9.24 -2.07 -1.80
CA ARG A 130 10.46 -1.30 -1.67
C ARG A 130 10.14 0.20 -1.56
N PRO A 131 10.95 0.99 -0.86
CA PRO A 131 10.68 2.42 -0.70
C PRO A 131 10.46 3.16 -2.03
N GLU A 132 11.22 2.80 -3.07
CA GLU A 132 11.05 3.35 -4.42
C GLU A 132 9.67 3.06 -4.99
N ASP A 133 9.19 1.82 -4.83
CA ASP A 133 7.92 1.38 -5.37
C ASP A 133 6.75 2.06 -4.63
N LEU A 134 6.89 2.28 -3.30
CA LEU A 134 5.90 3.06 -2.55
C LEU A 134 5.89 4.55 -2.96
N ILE A 135 7.05 5.15 -3.20
CA ILE A 135 7.15 6.53 -3.72
C ILE A 135 6.42 6.63 -5.07
N ILE A 136 6.60 5.67 -5.97
CA ILE A 136 5.93 5.65 -7.28
C ILE A 136 4.41 5.57 -7.10
N LEU A 137 3.90 4.61 -6.30
CA LEU A 137 2.47 4.48 -6.01
C LEU A 137 1.86 5.77 -5.46
N LYS A 138 2.57 6.44 -4.55
CA LYS A 138 2.13 7.69 -3.94
C LYS A 138 2.21 8.87 -4.90
N ALA A 139 3.24 8.95 -5.73
CA ALA A 139 3.34 9.99 -6.76
C ALA A 139 2.18 9.90 -7.75
N VAL A 140 1.80 8.69 -8.17
CA VAL A 140 0.67 8.44 -9.07
C VAL A 140 -0.68 8.75 -8.42
N ALA A 141 -0.87 8.41 -7.14
CA ALA A 141 -2.08 8.74 -6.39
C ALA A 141 -2.24 10.26 -6.18
N HIS A 142 -1.13 10.98 -6.08
CA HIS A 142 -0.97 12.43 -6.13
C HIS A 142 -1.90 13.23 -5.17
N ARG A 143 -2.29 12.65 -4.04
CA ARG A 143 -3.04 13.37 -3.02
C ARG A 143 -2.09 14.24 -2.18
N PRO A 144 -2.55 15.35 -1.55
CA PRO A 144 -1.69 16.19 -0.71
C PRO A 144 -0.92 15.40 0.36
N GLN A 145 -1.56 14.41 0.99
CA GLN A 145 -0.92 13.55 1.99
C GLN A 145 0.15 12.64 1.38
N ASP A 146 -0.02 12.20 0.12
CA ASP A 146 0.96 11.35 -0.57
C ASP A 146 2.27 12.09 -0.82
N LEU A 147 2.21 13.38 -1.13
CA LEU A 147 3.41 14.22 -1.29
C LEU A 147 4.18 14.36 0.04
N VAL A 148 3.48 14.53 1.15
CA VAL A 148 4.08 14.55 2.51
C VAL A 148 4.72 13.21 2.86
N ASP A 149 4.05 12.11 2.54
CA ASP A 149 4.58 10.76 2.76
C ASP A 149 5.83 10.50 1.91
N ILE A 150 5.85 10.94 0.64
CA ILE A 150 7.04 10.87 -0.23
C ILE A 150 8.21 11.63 0.39
N GLU A 151 8.00 12.86 0.86
CA GLU A 151 9.04 13.65 1.52
C GLU A 151 9.61 12.91 2.75
N ALA A 152 8.75 12.32 3.56
CA ALA A 152 9.15 11.56 4.73
C ALA A 152 9.97 10.30 4.37
N ILE A 153 9.57 9.56 3.32
CA ILE A 153 10.29 8.38 2.84
C ILE A 153 11.67 8.81 2.28
N LEU A 154 11.71 9.87 1.46
CA LEU A 154 12.96 10.41 0.93
C LEU A 154 13.94 10.81 2.05
N ALA A 155 13.44 11.37 3.16
CA ALA A 155 14.27 11.77 4.30
C ALA A 155 14.80 10.55 5.08
N ALA A 156 14.01 9.52 5.24
CA ALA A 156 14.34 8.32 6.02
C ALA A 156 15.22 7.31 5.26
N GLN A 157 15.15 7.29 3.92
CA GLN A 157 15.80 6.29 3.08
C GLN A 157 16.98 6.91 2.30
N PRO A 158 18.24 6.66 2.72
CA PRO A 158 19.39 7.30 2.08
C PRO A 158 19.77 6.71 0.72
N TRP A 159 19.44 5.44 0.48
CA TRP A 159 19.91 4.67 -0.69
C TRP A 159 18.75 4.29 -1.62
N LEU A 160 18.18 5.28 -2.30
CA LEU A 160 17.06 5.08 -3.22
C LEU A 160 17.55 5.02 -4.68
N ASN A 161 16.99 4.10 -5.45
CA ASN A 161 17.16 4.10 -6.89
C ASN A 161 16.24 5.16 -7.55
N LEU A 162 16.65 6.41 -7.49
CA LEU A 162 15.88 7.52 -8.05
C LEU A 162 15.74 7.47 -9.57
N ARG A 163 16.58 6.72 -10.30
CA ARG A 163 16.39 6.49 -11.75
C ARG A 163 15.13 5.66 -12.01
N ARG A 164 14.92 4.61 -11.20
CA ARG A 164 13.72 3.80 -11.26
C ARG A 164 12.48 4.63 -10.93
N VAL A 165 12.52 5.44 -9.88
CA VAL A 165 11.42 6.30 -9.47
C VAL A 165 11.03 7.25 -10.61
N ARG A 166 12.01 7.99 -11.16
CA ARG A 166 11.75 8.94 -12.26
C ARG A 166 11.16 8.26 -13.49
N ARG A 167 11.74 7.13 -13.90
CA ARG A 167 11.28 6.41 -15.08
C ARG A 167 9.80 6.03 -14.97
N TRP A 168 9.42 5.36 -13.87
CA TRP A 168 8.05 4.92 -13.70
C TRP A 168 7.07 6.09 -13.52
N VAL A 169 7.46 7.12 -12.76
CA VAL A 169 6.60 8.30 -12.58
C VAL A 169 6.42 9.06 -13.89
N GLN A 170 7.45 9.14 -14.72
CA GLN A 170 7.33 9.71 -16.06
C GLN A 170 6.37 8.90 -16.94
N GLU A 171 6.53 7.57 -17.01
CA GLU A 171 5.65 6.69 -17.78
C GLU A 171 4.18 6.85 -17.34
N PHE A 172 3.90 6.90 -16.03
CA PHE A 172 2.55 7.13 -15.52
C PHE A 172 2.05 8.56 -15.78
N SER A 173 2.88 9.56 -15.62
CA SER A 173 2.55 10.97 -15.93
C SER A 173 2.12 11.15 -17.37
N GLU A 174 2.82 10.51 -18.31
CA GLU A 174 2.49 10.51 -19.73
C GLU A 174 1.18 9.73 -20.01
N ALA A 175 1.07 8.51 -19.49
CA ALA A 175 -0.10 7.65 -19.68
C ALA A 175 -1.40 8.26 -19.15
N LEU A 176 -1.33 8.98 -18.03
CA LEU A 176 -2.47 9.65 -17.40
C LEU A 176 -2.70 11.07 -17.92
N SER A 177 -1.79 11.62 -18.76
CA SER A 177 -1.80 13.02 -19.18
C SER A 177 -1.79 14.00 -17.99
N MET A 178 -1.03 13.68 -16.93
CA MET A 178 -0.91 14.45 -15.68
C MET A 178 0.56 14.86 -15.44
N PRO A 179 1.07 15.90 -16.14
CA PRO A 179 2.47 16.32 -16.03
C PRO A 179 2.86 16.83 -14.65
N GLU A 180 1.89 17.25 -13.83
CA GLU A 180 2.10 17.68 -12.45
C GLU A 180 2.67 16.58 -11.58
N ILE A 181 2.36 15.32 -11.80
CA ILE A 181 2.89 14.17 -11.06
C ILE A 181 4.43 14.16 -11.08
N LEU A 182 5.01 14.27 -12.27
CA LEU A 182 6.47 14.29 -12.43
C LEU A 182 7.09 15.60 -11.91
N ARG A 183 6.46 16.74 -12.20
CA ARG A 183 6.94 18.06 -11.77
C ARG A 183 7.03 18.14 -10.24
N ASP A 184 6.01 17.67 -9.53
CA ASP A 184 5.96 17.76 -8.07
C ASP A 184 6.93 16.76 -7.43
N LEU A 185 7.10 15.57 -8.02
CA LEU A 185 8.15 14.64 -7.62
C LEU A 185 9.55 15.28 -7.75
N GLU A 186 9.88 15.91 -8.89
CA GLU A 186 11.21 16.55 -9.08
C GLU A 186 11.43 17.70 -8.09
N THR A 187 10.38 18.42 -7.75
CA THR A 187 10.44 19.46 -6.69
C THR A 187 10.84 18.85 -5.35
N LEU A 188 10.19 17.76 -4.92
CA LEU A 188 10.51 17.05 -3.68
C LEU A 188 11.94 16.48 -3.69
N LEU A 189 12.38 15.89 -4.82
CA LEU A 189 13.75 15.36 -4.96
C LEU A 189 14.81 16.46 -4.86
N SER A 190 14.55 17.65 -5.42
CA SER A 190 15.47 18.78 -5.35
C SER A 190 15.59 19.37 -3.94
N GLN A 191 14.47 19.45 -3.21
CA GLN A 191 14.43 19.89 -1.81
C GLN A 191 15.16 18.92 -0.88
N GLY A 192 14.97 17.62 -1.09
CA GLY A 192 15.65 16.58 -0.32
C GLY A 192 17.17 16.61 -0.47
N ARG A 193 17.70 16.97 -1.64
CA ARG A 193 19.13 17.16 -1.86
C ARG A 193 19.70 18.35 -1.07
N LYS A 194 18.98 19.50 -1.06
CA LYS A 194 19.40 20.71 -0.35
C LYS A 194 19.47 20.55 1.17
N ARG A 195 18.66 19.63 1.73
CA ARG A 195 18.65 19.37 3.19
C ARG A 195 19.75 18.41 3.65
N ARG A 196 20.42 17.72 2.73
CA ARG A 196 21.49 16.73 3.00
C ARG A 196 22.90 17.26 2.73
N GLY A 197 23.04 18.40 2.06
CA GLY A 197 24.31 19.11 1.81
C GLY A 197 24.49 20.28 2.74
#